data_aa5f3f2f79f7faf2c983ab9e42193042
#
_entry.id   aa5f3f2f79f7faf2c983ab9e42193042
#
_cell.length_a   1.000
_cell.length_b   1.000
_cell.length_c   1.000
_cell.angle_alpha   90.00
_cell.angle_beta   90.00
_cell.angle_gamma   90.00
#
_symmetry.space_group_name_H-M   'P 1'
#
loop_
_entity.id
_entity.type
_entity.pdbx_description
1 polymer ?
#
loop_
_entity_poly.entity_id
_entity_poly.type
_entity_poly.pdbx_seq_one_letter_code
_entity_poly.pdbx_strand_id
1 'polypeptide(L)'
;MAKYGSADLTISADVNDMSDYVDTVNDVMIEALLQEGTAFGDSWVEQLSTGIKRGSPVTMEGFFDDTAATGPDVTFNALGTTLAMILTWGSTKTSTFSAIVTNYGRKPMRGELTRFTVTLLPVGAVVEA
;
A
#
# COMPACT_ATOMS: atom_id res chain seq x y z
N MET A 1 22.73 3.76 -13.60
CA MET A 1 21.49 3.95 -12.88
C MET A 1 20.31 3.53 -13.73
N ALA A 2 19.48 2.64 -13.21
CA ALA A 2 18.33 2.13 -13.96
C ALA A 2 17.05 2.79 -13.48
N LYS A 3 16.24 3.25 -14.43
CA LYS A 3 14.87 3.73 -14.19
C LYS A 3 13.92 2.75 -14.88
N TYR A 4 12.74 2.57 -14.29
CA TYR A 4 11.78 1.67 -14.91
C TYR A 4 10.38 2.26 -14.86
N GLY A 5 9.53 1.77 -15.76
CA GLY A 5 8.14 2.19 -15.81
C GLY A 5 7.26 1.39 -14.86
N SER A 6 6.13 1.98 -14.50
CA SER A 6 5.19 1.34 -13.56
C SER A 6 4.54 0.07 -14.12
N ALA A 7 4.62 -0.17 -15.43
CA ALA A 7 4.12 -1.40 -16.02
C ALA A 7 4.85 -2.65 -15.54
N ASP A 8 6.05 -2.49 -14.98
CA ASP A 8 6.84 -3.60 -14.45
C ASP A 8 6.56 -3.90 -12.98
N LEU A 9 5.67 -3.15 -12.34
CA LEU A 9 5.29 -3.39 -10.95
C LEU A 9 4.46 -4.66 -10.82
N THR A 10 4.87 -5.53 -9.92
CA THR A 10 4.13 -6.73 -9.56
C THR A 10 3.61 -6.62 -8.13
N ILE A 11 2.35 -6.97 -7.91
CA ILE A 11 1.69 -6.88 -6.61
C ILE A 11 1.20 -8.26 -6.21
N SER A 12 1.58 -8.68 -5.01
CA SER A 12 1.12 -9.95 -4.42
C SER A 12 0.49 -9.70 -3.06
N ALA A 13 -0.67 -10.29 -2.81
CA ALA A 13 -1.37 -10.25 -1.54
C ALA A 13 -1.64 -11.67 -1.08
N ASP A 14 -1.03 -12.09 0.04
CA ASP A 14 -1.13 -13.46 0.56
C ASP A 14 -0.86 -14.51 -0.51
N VAL A 15 0.23 -14.36 -1.25
CA VAL A 15 0.66 -15.17 -2.39
C VAL A 15 -0.28 -15.16 -3.60
N ASN A 16 -1.33 -14.34 -3.58
CA ASN A 16 -2.21 -14.16 -4.73
C ASN A 16 -1.74 -12.97 -5.57
N ASP A 17 -1.66 -13.17 -6.87
CA ASP A 17 -1.24 -12.13 -7.78
C ASP A 17 -2.38 -11.12 -8.00
N MET A 18 -2.13 -9.87 -7.64
CA MET A 18 -3.08 -8.78 -7.81
C MET A 18 -2.79 -7.95 -9.06
N SER A 19 -1.70 -8.23 -9.76
CA SER A 19 -1.23 -7.39 -10.85
C SER A 19 -2.19 -7.36 -12.04
N ASP A 20 -2.96 -8.42 -12.25
CA ASP A 20 -3.92 -8.50 -13.35
C ASP A 20 -5.17 -7.65 -13.12
N TYR A 21 -5.41 -7.21 -11.88
CA TYR A 21 -6.63 -6.51 -11.49
C TYR A 21 -6.40 -5.05 -11.15
N VAL A 22 -5.23 -4.72 -10.59
CA VAL A 22 -4.92 -3.39 -10.09
C VAL A 22 -4.24 -2.58 -11.19
N ASP A 23 -4.76 -1.39 -11.47
CA ASP A 23 -4.16 -0.47 -12.45
C ASP A 23 -3.61 0.80 -11.81
N THR A 24 -3.97 1.09 -10.58
CA THR A 24 -3.56 2.30 -9.89
C THR A 24 -3.24 1.99 -8.43
N VAL A 25 -2.08 2.44 -7.99
CA VAL A 25 -1.66 2.39 -6.59
C VAL A 25 -1.24 3.80 -6.21
N ASN A 26 -1.72 4.29 -5.06
CA ASN A 26 -1.25 5.58 -4.58
C ASN A 26 0.19 5.48 -4.09
N ASP A 27 0.74 6.59 -3.62
CA ASP A 27 2.11 6.61 -3.12
C ASP A 27 2.30 5.60 -1.98
N VAL A 28 3.28 4.73 -2.14
CA VAL A 28 3.73 3.86 -1.05
C VAL A 28 4.75 4.65 -0.26
N MET A 29 4.33 5.15 0.90
CA MET A 29 5.12 6.10 1.69
C MET A 29 5.44 5.52 3.07
N ILE A 30 6.64 5.83 3.51
CA ILE A 30 7.09 5.53 4.87
C ILE A 30 7.52 6.87 5.47
N GLU A 31 7.04 7.17 6.68
CA GLU A 31 7.41 8.40 7.35
C GLU A 31 8.11 8.14 8.67
N ALA A 32 9.02 9.04 9.02
CA ALA A 32 9.64 9.07 10.33
C ALA A 32 8.82 9.96 11.25
N LEU A 33 8.57 9.51 12.46
CA LEU A 33 7.87 10.30 13.46
C LEU A 33 8.86 11.23 14.14
N LEU A 34 8.52 12.52 14.18
CA LEU A 34 9.34 13.57 14.76
C LEU A 34 8.63 14.17 15.97
N GLN A 35 9.43 14.69 16.88
CA GLN A 35 8.92 15.42 18.02
C GLN A 35 9.62 16.78 18.11
N GLU A 36 8.87 17.83 18.43
CA GLU A 36 9.43 19.14 18.65
C GLU A 36 10.10 19.19 20.00
N GLY A 37 11.37 19.61 20.01
CA GLY A 37 12.17 19.78 21.22
C GLY A 37 12.60 21.21 21.48
N THR A 38 11.83 22.20 21.00
CA THR A 38 12.15 23.62 21.13
C THR A 38 12.02 24.07 22.58
N ALA A 39 13.04 24.72 23.11
CA ALA A 39 13.06 25.30 24.44
C ALA A 39 12.92 26.83 24.38
N PHE A 40 12.62 27.46 25.53
CA PHE A 40 12.42 28.89 25.58
C PHE A 40 13.64 29.71 25.12
N GLY A 41 14.84 29.20 25.30
CA GLY A 41 16.06 29.89 24.85
C GLY A 41 16.37 29.74 23.37
N ASP A 42 15.57 28.97 22.65
CA ASP A 42 15.82 28.70 21.24
C ASP A 42 15.17 29.74 20.36
N SER A 43 15.89 30.19 19.35
CA SER A 43 15.35 31.08 18.33
C SER A 43 14.86 30.32 17.08
N TRP A 44 15.07 29.01 17.02
CA TRP A 44 14.67 28.14 15.93
C TRP A 44 13.88 26.95 16.47
N VAL A 45 12.92 26.49 15.70
CA VAL A 45 12.20 25.26 16.03
C VAL A 45 13.12 24.06 15.82
N GLU A 46 13.23 23.21 16.84
CA GLU A 46 13.97 21.97 16.75
C GLU A 46 13.02 20.80 16.58
N GLN A 47 13.29 19.97 15.57
CA GLN A 47 12.59 18.72 15.34
C GLN A 47 13.55 17.56 15.60
N LEU A 48 13.12 16.61 16.42
CA LEU A 48 13.92 15.47 16.82
C LEU A 48 13.27 14.19 16.30
N SER A 49 14.10 13.29 15.79
CA SER A 49 13.63 11.96 15.38
C SER A 49 13.35 11.11 16.61
N THR A 50 12.19 10.50 16.67
CA THR A 50 11.84 9.56 17.74
C THR A 50 12.43 8.17 17.52
N GLY A 51 13.00 7.91 16.33
CA GLY A 51 13.47 6.59 15.94
C GLY A 51 12.35 5.65 15.47
N ILE A 52 11.12 6.13 15.43
CA ILE A 52 9.95 5.34 15.04
C ILE A 52 9.56 5.70 13.62
N LYS A 53 9.23 4.70 12.82
CA LYS A 53 8.74 4.86 11.45
C LYS A 53 7.38 4.21 11.30
N ARG A 54 6.61 4.69 10.36
CA ARG A 54 5.33 4.06 10.00
C ARG A 54 5.08 4.14 8.50
N GLY A 55 4.32 3.17 7.98
CA GLY A 55 3.83 3.22 6.62
C GLY A 55 2.52 4.00 6.55
N SER A 56 2.35 4.78 5.50
CA SER A 56 1.09 5.46 5.22
C SER A 56 0.09 4.51 4.59
N PRO A 57 -1.22 4.75 4.70
CA PRO A 57 -2.22 3.91 4.03
C PRO A 57 -1.96 3.81 2.53
N VAL A 58 -2.09 2.60 1.99
CA VAL A 58 -1.92 2.32 0.56
C VAL A 58 -3.30 2.05 -0.02
N THR A 59 -3.68 2.80 -1.04
CA THR A 59 -4.94 2.61 -1.75
C THR A 59 -4.65 2.05 -3.13
N MET A 60 -5.29 0.93 -3.45
CA MET A 60 -5.20 0.31 -4.76
C MET A 60 -6.55 0.33 -5.44
N GLU A 61 -6.56 0.62 -6.72
CA GLU A 61 -7.75 0.64 -7.56
C GLU A 61 -7.54 -0.24 -8.77
N GLY A 62 -8.60 -0.83 -9.25
CA GLY A 62 -8.53 -1.67 -10.44
C GLY A 62 -9.90 -2.12 -10.90
N PHE A 63 -9.90 -3.14 -11.73
CA PHE A 63 -11.12 -3.68 -12.30
C PHE A 63 -11.63 -4.83 -11.45
N PHE A 64 -12.95 -4.84 -11.21
CA PHE A 64 -13.59 -5.90 -10.46
C PHE A 64 -13.67 -7.18 -11.28
N ASP A 65 -13.36 -8.30 -10.65
CA ASP A 65 -13.52 -9.66 -11.19
C ASP A 65 -14.31 -10.46 -10.16
N ASP A 66 -15.31 -11.20 -10.61
CA ASP A 66 -16.18 -11.99 -9.74
C ASP A 66 -15.67 -13.38 -9.40
N THR A 67 -14.49 -13.74 -9.90
CA THR A 67 -13.90 -15.05 -9.62
C THR A 67 -13.54 -15.17 -8.15
N ALA A 68 -14.02 -16.24 -7.51
CA ALA A 68 -13.77 -16.50 -6.10
C ALA A 68 -12.29 -16.79 -5.82
N ALA A 69 -11.82 -16.33 -4.65
CA ALA A 69 -10.47 -16.56 -4.12
C ALA A 69 -9.34 -15.99 -5.00
N THR A 70 -9.65 -14.97 -5.81
CA THR A 70 -8.65 -14.26 -6.61
C THR A 70 -8.84 -12.75 -6.48
N GLY A 71 -7.80 -11.98 -6.74
CA GLY A 71 -7.82 -10.54 -6.87
C GLY A 71 -8.74 -9.81 -5.90
N PRO A 72 -9.80 -9.14 -6.41
CA PRO A 72 -10.71 -8.37 -5.55
C PRO A 72 -11.40 -9.20 -4.46
N ASP A 73 -11.70 -10.47 -4.71
CA ASP A 73 -12.33 -11.33 -3.71
C ASP A 73 -11.43 -11.59 -2.52
N VAL A 74 -10.13 -11.75 -2.74
CA VAL A 74 -9.15 -11.91 -1.66
C VAL A 74 -9.16 -10.70 -0.73
N THR A 75 -9.19 -9.49 -1.30
CA THR A 75 -9.21 -8.26 -0.50
C THR A 75 -10.52 -8.06 0.22
N PHE A 76 -11.64 -8.39 -0.40
CA PHE A 76 -12.95 -8.32 0.25
C PHE A 76 -13.03 -9.27 1.46
N ASN A 77 -12.61 -10.51 1.29
CA ASN A 77 -12.66 -11.51 2.36
C ASN A 77 -11.68 -11.21 3.50
N ALA A 78 -10.64 -10.44 3.22
CA ALA A 78 -9.64 -10.05 4.20
C ALA A 78 -9.98 -8.75 4.94
N LEU A 79 -11.16 -8.16 4.67
CA LEU A 79 -11.56 -6.90 5.32
C LEU A 79 -11.51 -7.05 6.85
N GLY A 80 -10.76 -6.16 7.48
CA GLY A 80 -10.53 -6.20 8.93
C GLY A 80 -9.45 -7.19 9.37
N THR A 81 -8.80 -7.89 8.44
CA THR A 81 -7.72 -8.82 8.73
C THR A 81 -6.43 -8.39 8.06
N THR A 82 -5.34 -9.09 8.37
CA THR A 82 -4.01 -8.77 7.88
C THR A 82 -3.69 -9.59 6.63
N LEU A 83 -3.16 -8.93 5.60
CA LEU A 83 -2.61 -9.55 4.41
C LEU A 83 -1.10 -9.35 4.35
N ALA A 84 -0.37 -10.36 3.90
CA ALA A 84 1.04 -10.23 3.59
C ALA A 84 1.19 -9.66 2.17
N MET A 85 1.73 -8.44 2.07
CA MET A 85 1.86 -7.72 0.81
C MET A 85 3.30 -7.72 0.34
N ILE A 86 3.49 -7.98 -0.94
CA ILE A 86 4.79 -7.88 -1.61
C ILE A 86 4.61 -7.08 -2.90
N LEU A 87 5.34 -5.97 -3.01
CA LEU A 87 5.41 -5.20 -4.23
C LEU A 87 6.80 -5.36 -4.82
N THR A 88 6.87 -5.82 -6.06
CA THR A 88 8.14 -5.99 -6.77
C THR A 88 8.31 -4.84 -7.75
N TRP A 89 9.33 -4.04 -7.55
CA TRP A 89 9.66 -2.87 -8.35
C TRP A 89 10.75 -3.25 -9.34
N GLY A 90 10.43 -3.13 -10.62
CA GLY A 90 11.37 -3.57 -11.65
C GLY A 90 11.54 -5.08 -11.59
N SER A 91 12.79 -5.54 -11.63
CA SER A 91 13.08 -6.99 -11.66
C SER A 91 13.63 -7.54 -10.36
N THR A 92 14.08 -6.67 -9.44
CA THR A 92 14.85 -7.13 -8.28
C THR A 92 14.45 -6.49 -6.95
N LYS A 93 13.94 -5.26 -6.95
CA LYS A 93 13.64 -4.55 -5.70
C LYS A 93 12.25 -4.94 -5.20
N THR A 94 12.18 -5.36 -3.94
CA THR A 94 10.89 -5.74 -3.34
C THR A 94 10.61 -4.94 -2.08
N SER A 95 9.35 -4.62 -1.85
CA SER A 95 8.86 -4.05 -0.60
C SER A 95 7.88 -5.04 0.01
N THR A 96 8.20 -5.54 1.20
CA THR A 96 7.42 -6.55 1.89
C THR A 96 6.87 -5.96 3.19
N PHE A 97 5.57 -6.08 3.40
CA PHE A 97 4.94 -5.61 4.63
C PHE A 97 3.64 -6.36 4.87
N SER A 98 3.18 -6.32 6.11
CA SER A 98 1.84 -6.78 6.46
C SER A 98 0.91 -5.58 6.56
N ALA A 99 -0.32 -5.73 6.08
CA ALA A 99 -1.28 -4.64 6.08
C ALA A 99 -2.66 -5.14 6.46
N ILE A 100 -3.40 -4.32 7.19
CA ILE A 100 -4.80 -4.57 7.50
C ILE A 100 -5.65 -3.95 6.39
N VAL A 101 -6.59 -4.71 5.86
CA VAL A 101 -7.57 -4.19 4.91
C VAL A 101 -8.60 -3.39 5.69
N THR A 102 -8.60 -2.07 5.52
CA THR A 102 -9.49 -1.18 6.28
C THR A 102 -10.75 -0.83 5.53
N ASN A 103 -10.68 -0.73 4.21
CA ASN A 103 -11.80 -0.34 3.38
C ASN A 103 -11.79 -1.14 2.09
N TYR A 104 -12.97 -1.51 1.62
CA TYR A 104 -13.18 -2.11 0.32
C TYR A 104 -14.44 -1.51 -0.30
N GLY A 105 -14.35 -1.12 -1.55
CA GLY A 105 -15.49 -0.56 -2.25
C GLY A 105 -15.53 -0.97 -3.71
N ARG A 106 -16.70 -0.88 -4.29
CA ARG A 106 -16.92 -1.10 -5.73
C ARG A 106 -17.64 0.10 -6.29
N LYS A 107 -17.26 0.51 -7.48
CA LYS A 107 -17.89 1.64 -8.18
C LYS A 107 -18.45 1.16 -9.50
N PRO A 108 -19.76 0.87 -9.57
CA PRO A 108 -20.40 0.56 -10.83
C PRO A 108 -20.70 1.86 -11.59
N MET A 109 -20.46 1.85 -12.89
CA MET A 109 -20.84 2.95 -13.78
C MET A 109 -21.46 2.37 -15.03
N ARG A 110 -22.62 2.90 -15.41
CA ARG A 110 -23.32 2.43 -16.58
C ARG A 110 -22.48 2.65 -17.85
N GLY A 111 -22.30 1.60 -18.62
CA GLY A 111 -21.49 1.64 -19.84
C GLY A 111 -20.00 1.48 -19.64
N GLU A 112 -19.56 1.28 -18.39
CA GLU A 112 -18.15 1.08 -18.06
C GLU A 112 -17.97 -0.18 -17.20
N LEU A 113 -16.73 -0.66 -17.15
CA LEU A 113 -16.38 -1.79 -16.29
C LEU A 113 -16.47 -1.36 -14.83
N THR A 114 -16.98 -2.25 -13.99
CA THR A 114 -17.00 -2.02 -12.55
C THR A 114 -15.59 -1.99 -12.01
N ARG A 115 -15.29 -0.98 -11.21
CA ARG A 115 -13.98 -0.82 -10.55
C ARG A 115 -14.10 -1.16 -9.08
N PHE A 116 -12.99 -1.60 -8.50
CA PHE A 116 -12.90 -1.77 -7.05
C PHE A 116 -11.79 -0.88 -6.48
N THR A 117 -11.93 -0.56 -5.20
CA THR A 117 -10.94 0.22 -4.45
C THR A 117 -10.73 -0.48 -3.12
N VAL A 118 -9.48 -0.68 -2.73
CA VAL A 118 -9.12 -1.25 -1.44
C VAL A 118 -8.08 -0.37 -0.78
N THR A 119 -8.26 -0.13 0.52
CA THR A 119 -7.29 0.62 1.34
C THR A 119 -6.66 -0.32 2.34
N LEU A 120 -5.34 -0.30 2.39
CA LEU A 120 -4.52 -1.14 3.24
C LEU A 120 -3.72 -0.25 4.18
N LEU A 121 -3.74 -0.56 5.47
CA LEU A 121 -2.91 0.15 6.45
C LEU A 121 -1.74 -0.75 6.84
N PRO A 122 -0.50 -0.39 6.48
CA PRO A 122 0.65 -1.16 6.90
C PRO A 122 0.78 -1.23 8.42
N VAL A 123 1.04 -2.44 8.92
CA VAL A 123 1.27 -2.68 10.34
C VAL A 123 2.66 -3.26 10.52
N GLY A 124 3.47 -2.65 11.39
CA GLY A 124 4.85 -3.06 11.59
C GLY A 124 5.79 -2.53 10.51
N ALA A 125 6.89 -3.22 10.31
CA ALA A 125 7.97 -2.76 9.45
C ALA A 125 7.66 -3.03 7.96
N VAL A 126 8.07 -2.08 7.12
CA VAL A 126 8.17 -2.28 5.68
C VAL A 126 9.61 -2.64 5.38
N VAL A 127 9.83 -3.83 4.84
CA VAL A 127 11.17 -4.35 4.56
C VAL A 127 11.44 -4.27 3.07
N GLU A 128 12.51 -3.61 2.70
CA GLU A 128 12.98 -3.57 1.32
C GLU A 128 14.18 -4.47 1.12
N ALA A 129 14.16 -5.19 0.02
CA ALA A 129 15.24 -6.09 -0.35
C ALA A 129 15.76 -5.86 -1.77
#